data_f7d29bd92f7cb2a032938b3d45eef7c5
#
_entry.id   f7d29bd92f7cb2a032938b3d45eef7c5
#
_cell.length_a   1.000
_cell.length_b   1.000
_cell.length_c   1.000
_cell.angle_alpha   90.00
_cell.angle_beta   90.00
_cell.angle_gamma   90.00
#
_symmetry.space_group_name_H-M   'P 1'
#
loop_
_entity.id
_entity.type
_entity.pdbx_description
1 polymer ?
#
loop_
_entity_poly.entity_id
_entity_poly.type
_entity_poly.pdbx_seq_one_letter_code
_entity_poly.pdbx_strand_id
1 'polypeptide(L)'
;KDGALIWKWNNGSPNRMLSPAMCTPAAHNGIVYIAAPDRYLTAIDAGTGATLWRNKEATVRESTGISEDGSTIFGKTMNDEIVAYKTQSTDPGILWRLNLGFGYEHVPSMLIAKFGQVTFGTKNGVVYSFDPLAPKLLWAHKIDNSMVNTVNVLSDDTTLVATMDGVVTLLKTR
;
A
#
# COMPACT_ATOMS: atom_id res chain seq x y z
N LYS A 1 12.51 -29.15 -1.03
CA LYS A 1 11.78 -28.10 -0.28
C LYS A 1 10.37 -28.65 -0.05
N ASP A 2 9.93 -28.78 1.19
CA ASP A 2 8.73 -29.50 1.64
C ASP A 2 7.60 -28.59 2.08
N GLY A 3 7.78 -27.26 2.00
CA GLY A 3 6.76 -26.28 2.43
C GLY A 3 6.57 -26.21 3.94
N ALA A 4 7.58 -26.53 4.74
CA ALA A 4 7.50 -26.47 6.18
C ALA A 4 7.16 -25.04 6.67
N LEU A 5 6.26 -24.96 7.67
CA LEU A 5 5.89 -23.70 8.31
C LEU A 5 7.07 -23.23 9.17
N ILE A 6 7.54 -22.00 8.88
CA ILE A 6 8.63 -21.38 9.66
C ILE A 6 8.05 -20.60 10.84
N TRP A 7 7.10 -19.72 10.62
CA TRP A 7 6.41 -18.98 11.68
C TRP A 7 5.00 -18.57 11.24
N LYS A 8 4.20 -18.15 12.21
CA LYS A 8 2.86 -17.60 12.01
C LYS A 8 2.71 -16.36 12.89
N TRP A 9 2.37 -15.24 12.29
CA TRP A 9 2.12 -13.99 13.00
C TRP A 9 0.62 -13.74 13.20
N ASN A 10 0.27 -13.11 14.32
CA ASN A 10 -1.03 -12.48 14.54
C ASN A 10 -0.83 -11.20 15.36
N ASN A 11 -1.83 -10.32 15.38
CA ASN A 11 -1.72 -9.03 16.05
C ASN A 11 -1.78 -9.08 17.60
N GLY A 12 -1.83 -10.26 18.19
CA GLY A 12 -1.93 -10.45 19.64
C GLY A 12 -3.28 -10.09 20.25
N SER A 13 -4.26 -9.66 19.45
CA SER A 13 -5.60 -9.35 19.94
C SER A 13 -6.42 -10.63 20.10
N PRO A 14 -7.13 -10.82 21.24
CA PRO A 14 -8.07 -11.93 21.40
C PRO A 14 -9.32 -11.74 20.51
N ASN A 15 -9.60 -10.52 20.09
CA ASN A 15 -10.71 -10.24 19.19
C ASN A 15 -10.29 -10.53 17.75
N ARG A 16 -11.16 -11.21 17.00
CA ARG A 16 -10.98 -11.40 15.57
C ARG A 16 -10.95 -10.04 14.87
N MET A 17 -10.05 -9.88 13.92
CA MET A 17 -10.13 -8.76 12.99
C MET A 17 -11.48 -8.84 12.26
N LEU A 18 -12.22 -7.73 12.23
CA LEU A 18 -13.60 -7.68 11.70
C LEU A 18 -13.65 -7.82 10.18
N SER A 19 -12.54 -7.71 9.49
CA SER A 19 -12.43 -7.96 8.05
C SER A 19 -11.17 -8.76 7.73
N PRO A 20 -11.17 -9.58 6.67
CA PRO A 20 -9.95 -10.23 6.22
C PRO A 20 -8.93 -9.17 5.82
N ALA A 21 -7.68 -9.38 6.20
CA ALA A 21 -6.58 -8.59 5.67
C ALA A 21 -6.42 -8.93 4.18
N MET A 22 -6.55 -7.92 3.32
CA MET A 22 -6.42 -8.08 1.87
C MET A 22 -5.16 -7.39 1.33
N CYS A 23 -4.30 -6.91 2.24
CA CYS A 23 -3.03 -6.31 1.90
C CYS A 23 -2.00 -7.38 1.56
N THR A 24 -1.35 -7.24 0.43
CA THR A 24 -0.15 -8.03 0.13
C THR A 24 0.98 -7.52 1.02
N PRO A 25 1.65 -8.39 1.80
CA PRO A 25 2.82 -8.01 2.56
C PRO A 25 3.92 -7.47 1.65
N ALA A 26 4.54 -6.37 2.04
CA ALA A 26 5.78 -5.89 1.43
C ALA A 26 6.97 -6.39 2.26
N ALA A 27 8.10 -6.69 1.62
CA ALA A 27 9.27 -7.18 2.33
C ALA A 27 10.56 -6.57 1.76
N HIS A 28 11.45 -6.17 2.66
CA HIS A 28 12.78 -5.66 2.33
C HIS A 28 13.75 -5.84 3.49
N ASN A 29 15.00 -6.22 3.19
CA ASN A 29 16.10 -6.36 4.16
C ASN A 29 15.72 -7.13 5.44
N GLY A 30 15.07 -8.29 5.29
CA GLY A 30 14.71 -9.14 6.42
C GLY A 30 13.52 -8.63 7.26
N ILE A 31 12.78 -7.64 6.78
CA ILE A 31 11.59 -7.10 7.45
C ILE A 31 10.37 -7.26 6.54
N VAL A 32 9.28 -7.72 7.10
CA VAL A 32 7.97 -7.80 6.44
C VAL A 32 7.07 -6.68 6.99
N TYR A 33 6.45 -5.93 6.10
CA TYR A 33 5.53 -4.84 6.44
C TYR A 33 4.10 -5.22 6.04
N ILE A 34 3.17 -5.02 6.95
CA ILE A 34 1.74 -5.26 6.71
C ILE A 34 0.90 -4.10 7.24
N ALA A 35 -0.21 -3.83 6.56
CA ALA A 35 -1.30 -3.03 7.09
C ALA A 35 -2.51 -3.95 7.29
N ALA A 36 -2.90 -4.14 8.53
CA ALA A 36 -4.00 -5.02 8.92
C ALA A 36 -5.27 -4.20 9.25
N PRO A 37 -6.45 -4.85 9.34
CA PRO A 37 -7.71 -4.19 9.70
C PRO A 37 -7.70 -3.49 11.07
N ASP A 38 -6.72 -3.78 11.91
CA ASP A 38 -6.51 -3.10 13.20
C ASP A 38 -5.96 -1.68 13.08
N ARG A 39 -5.69 -1.22 11.82
CA ARG A 39 -5.22 0.12 11.46
C ARG A 39 -3.79 0.44 11.89
N TYR A 40 -2.98 -0.57 12.14
CA TYR A 40 -1.55 -0.42 12.35
C TYR A 40 -0.79 -0.74 11.06
N LEU A 41 0.21 0.08 10.77
CA LEU A 41 1.33 -0.38 9.97
C LEU A 41 2.26 -1.16 10.91
N THR A 42 2.55 -2.40 10.58
CA THR A 42 3.32 -3.32 11.42
C THR A 42 4.55 -3.82 10.66
N ALA A 43 5.71 -3.76 11.31
CA ALA A 43 6.93 -4.39 10.84
C ALA A 43 7.21 -5.68 11.65
N ILE A 44 7.57 -6.73 10.93
CA ILE A 44 7.78 -8.08 11.44
C ILE A 44 9.16 -8.55 10.98
N ASP A 45 9.93 -9.13 11.86
CA ASP A 45 11.18 -9.80 11.51
C ASP A 45 10.90 -11.02 10.62
N ALA A 46 11.48 -11.04 9.43
CA ALA A 46 11.20 -12.07 8.43
C ALA A 46 11.75 -13.44 8.79
N GLY A 47 12.78 -13.52 9.63
CA GLY A 47 13.38 -14.78 10.07
C GLY A 47 12.62 -15.43 11.22
N THR A 48 12.12 -14.63 12.15
CA THR A 48 11.53 -15.11 13.41
C THR A 48 10.02 -14.93 13.52
N GLY A 49 9.42 -14.05 12.73
CA GLY A 49 8.01 -13.66 12.86
C GLY A 49 7.72 -12.75 14.06
N ALA A 50 8.76 -12.24 14.74
CA ALA A 50 8.60 -11.33 15.86
C ALA A 50 8.16 -9.94 15.37
N THR A 51 7.23 -9.31 16.08
CA THR A 51 6.86 -7.91 15.83
C THR A 51 8.02 -6.99 16.23
N LEU A 52 8.55 -6.22 15.28
CA LEU A 52 9.58 -5.22 15.53
C LEU A 52 8.96 -3.91 16.05
N TRP A 53 7.94 -3.41 15.34
CA TRP A 53 7.19 -2.24 15.76
C TRP A 53 5.78 -2.23 15.16
N ARG A 54 4.92 -1.40 15.74
CA ARG A 54 3.55 -1.15 15.25
C ARG A 54 3.24 0.34 15.38
N ASN A 55 2.90 0.98 14.27
CA ASN A 55 2.59 2.40 14.21
C ASN A 55 1.13 2.61 13.80
N LYS A 56 0.39 3.44 14.56
CA LYS A 56 -1.01 3.78 14.33
C LYS A 56 -1.22 5.28 14.06
N GLU A 57 -0.15 6.03 13.95
CA GLU A 57 -0.22 7.49 13.82
C GLU A 57 -1.06 7.93 12.61
N ALA A 58 -1.01 7.18 11.51
CA ALA A 58 -1.71 7.50 10.27
C ALA A 58 -2.92 6.60 9.97
N THR A 59 -3.37 5.74 10.86
CA THR A 59 -4.52 4.85 10.63
C THR A 59 -4.50 4.17 9.25
N VAL A 60 -3.34 3.62 8.85
CA VAL A 60 -3.19 2.87 7.60
C VAL A 60 -4.03 1.61 7.67
N ARG A 61 -4.78 1.32 6.61
CA ARG A 61 -5.64 0.15 6.57
C ARG A 61 -5.55 -0.57 5.23
N GLU A 62 -5.11 -1.83 5.28
CA GLU A 62 -5.22 -2.81 4.19
C GLU A 62 -4.60 -2.36 2.85
N SER A 63 -3.74 -1.34 2.85
CA SER A 63 -3.15 -0.80 1.63
C SER A 63 -1.73 -0.35 1.88
N THR A 64 -0.78 -1.10 1.38
CA THR A 64 0.65 -0.81 1.47
C THR A 64 1.33 -0.94 0.12
N GLY A 65 2.48 -0.32 -0.01
CA GLY A 65 3.43 -0.49 -1.09
C GLY A 65 4.83 -0.19 -0.61
N ILE A 66 5.83 -0.57 -1.37
CA ILE A 66 7.23 -0.31 -1.05
C ILE A 66 7.92 0.28 -2.28
N SER A 67 8.83 1.23 -2.08
CA SER A 67 9.63 1.81 -3.18
C SER A 67 10.48 0.75 -3.87
N GLU A 68 10.87 0.99 -5.13
CA GLU A 68 11.65 0.04 -5.92
C GLU A 68 13.00 -0.29 -5.27
N ASP A 69 13.62 0.68 -4.62
CA ASP A 69 14.87 0.51 -3.87
C ASP A 69 14.66 -0.09 -2.47
N GLY A 70 13.40 -0.28 -2.06
CA GLY A 70 13.03 -0.82 -0.76
C GLY A 70 13.24 0.13 0.42
N SER A 71 13.62 1.39 0.20
CA SER A 71 13.94 2.33 1.28
C SER A 71 12.74 2.94 1.98
N THR A 72 11.56 2.93 1.32
CA THR A 72 10.35 3.61 1.79
C THR A 72 9.14 2.68 1.68
N ILE A 73 8.38 2.58 2.76
CA ILE A 73 7.07 1.92 2.78
C ILE A 73 5.97 2.98 2.73
N PHE A 74 4.98 2.77 1.90
CA PHE A 74 3.82 3.64 1.75
C PHE A 74 2.58 2.99 2.34
N GLY A 75 1.71 3.79 2.92
CA GLY A 75 0.40 3.39 3.40
C GLY A 75 -0.68 4.33 2.91
N LYS A 76 -1.80 3.78 2.44
CA LYS A 76 -3.02 4.55 2.18
C LYS A 76 -3.84 4.60 3.46
N THR A 77 -4.16 5.80 3.93
CA THR A 77 -5.01 5.99 5.11
C THR A 77 -6.48 5.89 4.74
N MET A 78 -7.34 5.89 5.74
CA MET A 78 -8.79 5.96 5.53
C MET A 78 -9.29 7.37 5.19
N ASN A 79 -8.43 8.39 5.27
CA ASN A 79 -8.81 9.81 5.24
C ASN A 79 -7.96 10.58 4.22
N ASP A 80 -8.11 10.28 2.93
CA ASP A 80 -7.54 11.07 1.83
C ASP A 80 -6.01 11.08 1.68
N GLU A 81 -5.26 10.42 2.56
CA GLU A 81 -3.82 10.59 2.62
C GLU A 81 -3.06 9.34 2.21
N ILE A 82 -1.91 9.57 1.58
CA ILE A 82 -0.79 8.63 1.54
C ILE A 82 0.23 9.07 2.58
N VAL A 83 0.79 8.11 3.30
CA VAL A 83 1.87 8.31 4.27
C VAL A 83 3.07 7.49 3.89
N ALA A 84 4.25 8.02 4.14
CA ALA A 84 5.52 7.34 3.90
C ALA A 84 6.30 7.16 5.19
N TYR A 85 6.94 6.00 5.30
CA TYR A 85 7.83 5.65 6.41
C TYR A 85 9.13 5.10 5.86
N LYS A 86 10.23 5.36 6.55
CA LYS A 86 11.50 4.72 6.24
C LYS A 86 11.46 3.23 6.60
N THR A 87 12.01 2.38 5.74
CA THR A 87 12.13 0.95 6.06
C THR A 87 13.26 0.71 7.04
N GLN A 88 12.93 0.31 8.26
CA GLN A 88 13.91 0.02 9.33
C GLN A 88 13.31 -0.84 10.44
N SER A 89 14.18 -1.39 11.31
CA SER A 89 13.80 -2.27 12.41
C SER A 89 13.21 -1.57 13.65
N THR A 90 13.35 -0.24 13.74
CA THR A 90 12.74 0.57 14.79
C THR A 90 11.64 1.44 14.21
N ASP A 91 10.63 1.84 14.99
CA ASP A 91 9.55 2.71 14.50
C ASP A 91 10.14 4.04 13.96
N PRO A 92 10.01 4.29 12.65
CA PRO A 92 10.64 5.45 12.03
C PRO A 92 9.87 6.76 12.23
N GLY A 93 8.61 6.68 12.69
CA GLY A 93 7.68 7.78 12.52
C GLY A 93 7.34 8.05 11.04
N ILE A 94 6.47 9.01 10.80
CA ILE A 94 6.05 9.39 9.44
C ILE A 94 7.10 10.32 8.82
N LEU A 95 7.62 9.94 7.63
CA LEU A 95 8.51 10.78 6.84
C LEU A 95 7.78 11.99 6.23
N TRP A 96 6.64 11.71 5.60
CA TRP A 96 5.79 12.72 4.98
C TRP A 96 4.36 12.21 4.78
N ARG A 97 3.45 13.16 4.54
CA ARG A 97 2.05 12.94 4.21
C ARG A 97 1.69 13.63 2.91
N LEU A 98 0.83 13.02 2.11
CA LEU A 98 0.29 13.58 0.88
C LEU A 98 -1.22 13.42 0.89
N ASN A 99 -1.96 14.53 1.00
CA ASN A 99 -3.40 14.54 0.84
C ASN A 99 -3.77 14.55 -0.65
N LEU A 100 -4.59 13.62 -1.09
CA LEU A 100 -5.00 13.45 -2.49
C LEU A 100 -6.51 13.66 -2.72
N GLY A 101 -7.30 13.85 -1.66
CA GLY A 101 -8.71 14.15 -1.75
C GLY A 101 -9.58 13.01 -2.32
N PHE A 102 -9.18 11.75 -2.16
CA PHE A 102 -9.96 10.61 -2.67
C PHE A 102 -11.16 10.24 -1.77
N GLY A 103 -11.33 10.91 -0.64
CA GLY A 103 -12.40 10.71 0.31
C GLY A 103 -12.17 9.52 1.26
N TYR A 104 -13.16 9.27 2.10
CA TYR A 104 -13.12 8.10 2.98
C TYR A 104 -13.16 6.81 2.16
N GLU A 105 -12.13 6.00 2.32
CA GLU A 105 -11.98 4.76 1.58
C GLU A 105 -11.45 3.64 2.50
N HIS A 106 -12.16 2.51 2.51
CA HIS A 106 -11.80 1.31 3.26
C HIS A 106 -11.51 0.11 2.35
N VAL A 107 -11.48 0.36 1.04
CA VAL A 107 -11.19 -0.68 0.04
C VAL A 107 -9.68 -0.81 -0.09
N PRO A 108 -9.13 -2.02 0.03
CA PRO A 108 -7.72 -2.24 -0.16
C PRO A 108 -7.34 -1.93 -1.61
N SER A 109 -6.21 -1.27 -1.77
CA SER A 109 -5.55 -1.10 -3.06
C SER A 109 -4.05 -1.20 -2.86
N MET A 110 -3.40 -1.94 -3.73
CA MET A 110 -1.96 -2.01 -3.70
C MET A 110 -1.36 -0.71 -4.25
N LEU A 111 -0.36 -0.19 -3.56
CA LEU A 111 0.44 0.92 -4.04
C LEU A 111 1.63 0.33 -4.80
N ILE A 112 1.59 0.45 -6.12
CA ILE A 112 2.58 -0.15 -7.02
C ILE A 112 3.67 0.86 -7.32
N ALA A 113 4.83 0.67 -6.70
CA ALA A 113 6.02 1.48 -6.97
C ALA A 113 6.81 0.89 -8.13
N LYS A 114 6.92 1.64 -9.23
CA LYS A 114 7.64 1.20 -10.42
C LYS A 114 7.95 2.37 -11.35
N PHE A 115 9.12 2.35 -11.97
CA PHE A 115 9.57 3.39 -12.90
C PHE A 115 9.51 4.80 -12.31
N GLY A 116 9.98 4.96 -11.06
CA GLY A 116 10.06 6.26 -10.38
C GLY A 116 8.71 6.88 -10.00
N GLN A 117 7.64 6.10 -9.96
CA GLN A 117 6.32 6.54 -9.52
C GLN A 117 5.64 5.49 -8.65
N VAL A 118 4.67 5.90 -7.83
CA VAL A 118 3.81 5.00 -7.07
C VAL A 118 2.38 5.21 -7.51
N THR A 119 1.74 4.16 -8.00
CA THR A 119 0.40 4.23 -8.61
C THR A 119 -0.57 3.34 -7.86
N PHE A 120 -1.79 3.83 -7.65
CA PHE A 120 -2.87 3.06 -7.02
C PHE A 120 -4.24 3.48 -7.54
N GLY A 121 -5.20 2.59 -7.36
CA GLY A 121 -6.60 2.86 -7.71
C GLY A 121 -7.49 3.11 -6.50
N THR A 122 -8.66 3.69 -6.75
CA THR A 122 -9.67 4.00 -5.73
C THR A 122 -11.00 3.32 -6.02
N LYS A 123 -11.87 3.28 -5.01
CA LYS A 123 -13.24 2.74 -5.14
C LYS A 123 -14.09 3.51 -6.16
N ASN A 124 -13.78 4.78 -6.38
CA ASN A 124 -14.54 5.65 -7.29
C ASN A 124 -13.96 5.65 -8.71
N GLY A 125 -13.08 4.72 -9.06
CA GLY A 125 -12.53 4.58 -10.40
C GLY A 125 -11.51 5.64 -10.79
N VAL A 126 -10.88 6.29 -9.84
CA VAL A 126 -9.76 7.20 -10.08
C VAL A 126 -8.45 6.46 -9.82
N VAL A 127 -7.51 6.63 -10.72
CA VAL A 127 -6.12 6.19 -10.55
C VAL A 127 -5.27 7.40 -10.22
N TYR A 128 -4.45 7.28 -9.19
CA TYR A 128 -3.50 8.30 -8.75
C TYR A 128 -2.08 7.78 -8.91
N SER A 129 -1.18 8.68 -9.24
CA SER A 129 0.26 8.42 -9.18
C SER A 129 0.98 9.56 -8.48
N PHE A 130 1.92 9.23 -7.60
CA PHE A 130 2.68 10.20 -6.82
C PHE A 130 4.19 9.88 -6.85
N ASP A 131 4.99 10.88 -6.49
CA ASP A 131 6.43 10.77 -6.39
C ASP A 131 6.83 9.95 -5.15
N PRO A 132 7.61 8.87 -5.28
CA PRO A 132 8.05 8.06 -4.14
C PRO A 132 8.98 8.81 -3.18
N LEU A 133 9.63 9.89 -3.62
CA LEU A 133 10.62 10.62 -2.84
C LEU A 133 10.07 11.88 -2.17
N ALA A 134 8.89 12.35 -2.58
CA ALA A 134 8.31 13.60 -2.10
C ALA A 134 6.78 13.54 -2.02
N PRO A 135 6.12 14.33 -1.15
CA PRO A 135 4.67 14.42 -1.10
C PRO A 135 4.09 15.21 -2.29
N LYS A 136 4.22 14.65 -3.49
CA LYS A 136 3.85 15.30 -4.74
C LYS A 136 2.99 14.38 -5.62
N LEU A 137 1.80 14.83 -5.98
CA LEU A 137 0.99 14.21 -7.02
C LEU A 137 1.67 14.38 -8.38
N LEU A 138 1.83 13.28 -9.13
CA LEU A 138 2.31 13.29 -10.50
C LEU A 138 1.16 13.43 -11.49
N TRP A 139 0.15 12.57 -11.35
CA TRP A 139 -1.06 12.61 -12.16
C TRP A 139 -2.22 11.90 -11.47
N ALA A 140 -3.44 12.20 -11.90
CA ALA A 140 -4.65 11.49 -11.54
C ALA A 140 -5.56 11.38 -12.76
N HIS A 141 -6.22 10.23 -12.94
CA HIS A 141 -7.12 10.00 -14.05
C HIS A 141 -8.35 9.20 -13.63
N LYS A 142 -9.52 9.69 -14.01
CA LYS A 142 -10.81 9.01 -13.82
C LYS A 142 -10.99 8.00 -14.95
N ILE A 143 -11.06 6.72 -14.61
CA ILE A 143 -11.23 5.62 -15.57
C ILE A 143 -12.72 5.34 -15.79
N ASP A 144 -13.45 5.21 -14.66
CA ASP A 144 -14.83 4.73 -14.61
C ASP A 144 -15.50 5.22 -13.33
N ASN A 145 -16.73 4.79 -13.08
CA ASN A 145 -17.42 4.97 -11.80
C ASN A 145 -17.31 3.74 -10.88
N SER A 146 -16.69 2.68 -11.36
CA SER A 146 -16.45 1.45 -10.63
C SER A 146 -15.07 1.42 -9.95
N MET A 147 -14.95 0.60 -8.94
CA MET A 147 -13.71 0.41 -8.20
C MET A 147 -12.58 -0.09 -9.10
N VAL A 148 -11.43 0.53 -9.01
CA VAL A 148 -10.20 0.03 -9.63
C VAL A 148 -9.73 -1.22 -8.88
N ASN A 149 -9.70 -2.34 -9.58
CA ASN A 149 -9.32 -3.64 -9.04
C ASN A 149 -7.81 -3.91 -9.17
N THR A 150 -7.26 -3.55 -10.33
CA THR A 150 -5.86 -3.84 -10.65
C THR A 150 -5.19 -2.66 -11.32
N VAL A 151 -3.97 -2.39 -10.90
CA VAL A 151 -3.06 -1.42 -11.53
C VAL A 151 -1.76 -2.14 -11.88
N ASN A 152 -1.31 -2.00 -13.12
CA ASN A 152 -0.02 -2.53 -13.57
C ASN A 152 0.74 -1.46 -14.35
N VAL A 153 1.80 -0.93 -13.77
CA VAL A 153 2.68 0.06 -14.40
C VAL A 153 3.62 -0.68 -15.34
N LEU A 154 3.48 -0.43 -16.65
CA LEU A 154 4.21 -1.14 -17.72
C LEU A 154 5.50 -0.43 -18.10
N SER A 155 5.49 0.91 -18.06
CA SER A 155 6.65 1.77 -18.31
C SER A 155 6.51 3.07 -17.51
N ASP A 156 7.42 4.00 -17.67
CA ASP A 156 7.37 5.32 -17.02
C ASP A 156 6.20 6.19 -17.54
N ASP A 157 5.64 5.89 -18.70
CA ASP A 157 4.55 6.62 -19.34
C ASP A 157 3.27 5.80 -19.59
N THR A 158 3.26 4.49 -19.26
CA THR A 158 2.15 3.60 -19.62
C THR A 158 1.69 2.76 -18.45
N THR A 159 0.40 2.83 -18.15
CA THR A 159 -0.23 2.09 -17.04
C THR A 159 -1.48 1.36 -17.54
N LEU A 160 -1.57 0.06 -17.25
CA LEU A 160 -2.75 -0.77 -17.50
C LEU A 160 -3.60 -0.85 -16.23
N VAL A 161 -4.89 -0.63 -16.35
CA VAL A 161 -5.83 -0.60 -15.24
C VAL A 161 -7.06 -1.45 -15.56
N ALA A 162 -7.58 -2.16 -14.56
CA ALA A 162 -8.85 -2.85 -14.66
C ALA A 162 -9.78 -2.45 -13.51
N THR A 163 -11.08 -2.37 -13.80
CA THR A 163 -12.13 -2.09 -12.82
C THR A 163 -12.95 -3.33 -12.50
N MET A 164 -13.71 -3.27 -11.42
CA MET A 164 -14.60 -4.38 -10.99
C MET A 164 -15.71 -4.66 -11.99
N ASP A 165 -16.13 -3.68 -12.80
CA ASP A 165 -17.14 -3.85 -13.84
C ASP A 165 -16.58 -4.43 -15.14
N GLY A 166 -15.30 -4.84 -15.14
CA GLY A 166 -14.66 -5.50 -16.27
C GLY A 166 -14.11 -4.55 -17.34
N VAL A 167 -14.04 -3.25 -17.07
CA VAL A 167 -13.39 -2.28 -17.97
C VAL A 167 -11.87 -2.41 -17.83
N VAL A 168 -11.18 -2.55 -18.96
CA VAL A 168 -9.71 -2.55 -19.05
C VAL A 168 -9.27 -1.34 -19.84
N THR A 169 -8.39 -0.54 -19.25
CA THR A 169 -7.93 0.73 -19.83
C THR A 169 -6.40 0.78 -19.85
N LEU A 170 -5.84 1.12 -20.99
CA LEU A 170 -4.43 1.47 -21.12
C LEU A 170 -4.31 2.99 -21.10
N LEU A 171 -3.62 3.50 -20.09
CA LEU A 171 -3.35 4.92 -19.92
C LEU A 171 -1.98 5.26 -20.45
N LYS A 172 -1.88 6.35 -21.21
CA LYS A 172 -0.64 7.05 -21.47
C LYS A 172 -0.58 8.26 -20.55
N THR A 173 0.45 8.36 -19.72
CA THR A 173 0.55 9.32 -18.60
C THR A 173 1.51 10.48 -18.86
N ARG A 174 2.15 10.49 -20.04
CA ARG A 174 3.00 11.58 -20.56
C ARG A 174 2.76 11.82 -22.04
#